data_301fce78fa8a008f1bce12b6ea7af3d9
#
_entry.id   301fce78fa8a008f1bce12b6ea7af3d9
#
_cell.length_a   1.000
_cell.length_b   1.000
_cell.length_c   1.000
_cell.angle_alpha   90.00
_cell.angle_beta   90.00
_cell.angle_gamma   90.00
#
_symmetry.space_group_name_H-M   'P 1'
#
loop_
_entity.id
_entity.type
_entity.pdbx_description
1 polymer ?
#
loop_
_entity_poly.entity_id
_entity_poly.type
_entity_poly.pdbx_seq_one_letter_code
_entity_poly.pdbx_strand_id
1 'polypeptide(L)'
;MTSTQTIEELSAQYAAKYGITREMIDHAERWTETDGDLEGLSEERVRGILDMRFGAIAVDTPRSELWHTPDTIDVIEDIPYLPDGGYDTEAGQCRGHLLDLYLPHDAVLRCGHTLPVYIDIHGGGFTYGYKELNRNFNVHLAETGFAVF
;
A
#
# COMPACT_ATOMS: atom_id res chain seq x y z
N MET A 1 -8.05 -31.04 24.15
CA MET A 1 -8.75 -30.13 23.25
C MET A 1 -7.89 -28.86 23.21
N THR A 2 -7.12 -28.65 22.15
CA THR A 2 -6.39 -27.40 21.92
C THR A 2 -7.43 -26.34 21.57
N SER A 3 -7.56 -25.33 22.42
CA SER A 3 -8.39 -24.16 22.13
C SER A 3 -7.91 -23.52 20.84
N THR A 4 -8.76 -23.43 19.85
CA THR A 4 -8.46 -22.69 18.61
C THR A 4 -8.32 -21.22 18.99
N GLN A 5 -7.18 -20.63 18.72
CA GLN A 5 -6.95 -19.20 18.97
C GLN A 5 -7.84 -18.36 18.06
N THR A 6 -8.34 -17.25 18.56
CA THR A 6 -9.09 -16.28 17.78
C THR A 6 -8.15 -15.50 16.84
N ILE A 7 -8.69 -14.89 15.78
CA ILE A 7 -7.92 -14.02 14.87
C ILE A 7 -7.30 -12.85 15.65
N GLU A 8 -8.02 -12.29 16.64
CA GLU A 8 -7.52 -11.22 17.50
C GLU A 8 -6.33 -11.66 18.36
N GLU A 9 -6.41 -12.86 18.99
CA GLU A 9 -5.30 -13.42 19.76
C GLU A 9 -4.08 -13.69 18.88
N LEU A 10 -4.27 -14.20 17.67
CA LEU A 10 -3.21 -14.42 16.71
C LEU A 10 -2.60 -13.10 16.26
N SER A 11 -3.40 -12.10 15.93
CA SER A 11 -2.94 -10.76 15.54
C SER A 11 -2.07 -10.13 16.63
N ALA A 12 -2.51 -10.20 17.89
CA ALA A 12 -1.74 -9.71 19.02
C ALA A 12 -0.40 -10.45 19.17
N GLN A 13 -0.40 -11.78 18.95
CA GLN A 13 0.81 -12.60 19.00
C GLN A 13 1.82 -12.18 17.93
N TYR A 14 1.37 -11.95 16.68
CA TYR A 14 2.25 -11.54 15.59
C TYR A 14 2.71 -10.08 15.73
N ALA A 15 1.85 -9.18 16.19
CA ALA A 15 2.26 -7.84 16.55
C ALA A 15 3.41 -7.85 17.58
N ALA A 16 3.27 -8.64 18.64
CA ALA A 16 4.32 -8.80 19.63
C ALA A 16 5.61 -9.43 19.06
N LYS A 17 5.47 -10.44 18.19
CA LYS A 17 6.61 -11.11 17.52
C LYS A 17 7.48 -10.13 16.74
N TYR A 18 6.86 -9.18 16.06
CA TYR A 18 7.55 -8.20 15.21
C TYR A 18 7.79 -6.85 15.89
N GLY A 19 7.41 -6.71 17.17
CA GLY A 19 7.55 -5.44 17.90
C GLY A 19 6.67 -4.32 17.37
N ILE A 20 5.52 -4.67 16.76
CA ILE A 20 4.60 -3.71 16.17
C ILE A 20 3.86 -2.97 17.28
N THR A 21 3.94 -1.65 17.27
CA THR A 21 3.20 -0.76 18.16
C THR A 21 1.84 -0.41 17.57
N ARG A 22 0.92 0.09 18.40
CA ARG A 22 -0.36 0.61 17.92
C ARG A 22 -0.17 1.75 16.91
N GLU A 23 0.79 2.62 17.16
CA GLU A 23 1.14 3.72 16.26
C GLU A 23 1.57 3.21 14.87
N MET A 24 2.36 2.14 14.81
CA MET A 24 2.75 1.49 13.54
C MET A 24 1.54 0.90 12.82
N ILE A 25 0.60 0.30 13.56
CA ILE A 25 -0.64 -0.22 12.97
C ILE A 25 -1.47 0.93 12.40
N ASP A 26 -1.73 1.96 13.18
CA ASP A 26 -2.51 3.13 12.75
C ASP A 26 -1.87 3.83 11.55
N HIS A 27 -0.54 3.82 11.47
CA HIS A 27 0.20 4.34 10.33
C HIS A 27 0.05 3.43 9.10
N ALA A 28 0.15 2.13 9.29
CA ALA A 28 0.01 1.14 8.22
C ALA A 28 -1.44 1.02 7.71
N GLU A 29 -2.45 1.26 8.54
CA GLU A 29 -3.86 1.25 8.13
C GLU A 29 -4.18 2.25 7.01
N ARG A 30 -3.31 3.25 6.81
CA ARG A 30 -3.44 4.18 5.69
C ARG A 30 -3.04 3.56 4.35
N TRP A 31 -2.24 2.49 4.36
CA TRP A 31 -1.67 1.90 3.15
C TRP A 31 -2.07 0.45 2.93
N THR A 32 -2.37 -0.27 4.00
CA THR A 32 -2.65 -1.69 3.88
C THR A 32 -4.14 -1.91 3.80
N GLU A 33 -4.57 -2.66 2.80
CA GLU A 33 -5.83 -3.37 2.91
C GLU A 33 -5.66 -4.46 3.98
N THR A 34 -6.09 -4.16 5.19
CA THR A 34 -6.10 -5.14 6.28
C THR A 34 -7.26 -6.13 6.16
N ASP A 35 -8.13 -5.90 5.22
CA ASP A 35 -9.48 -6.45 5.16
C ASP A 35 -9.62 -7.71 4.32
N GLY A 36 -8.52 -8.32 3.94
CA GLY A 36 -8.63 -9.69 3.45
C GLY A 36 -9.35 -10.49 4.52
N ASP A 37 -10.56 -10.94 4.19
CA ASP A 37 -11.41 -11.72 5.05
C ASP A 37 -10.63 -12.95 5.56
N LEU A 38 -10.24 -12.91 6.82
CA LEU A 38 -9.57 -14.03 7.49
C LEU A 38 -10.57 -15.02 8.05
N GLU A 39 -11.86 -14.66 8.05
CA GLU A 39 -12.92 -15.53 8.52
C GLU A 39 -13.08 -16.75 7.60
N GLY A 40 -13.26 -17.90 8.19
CA GLY A 40 -13.43 -19.16 7.44
C GLY A 40 -12.16 -19.78 6.88
N LEU A 41 -11.00 -19.13 7.02
CA LEU A 41 -9.72 -19.72 6.65
C LEU A 41 -9.22 -20.69 7.72
N SER A 42 -8.39 -21.66 7.31
CA SER A 42 -7.69 -22.51 8.27
C SER A 42 -6.75 -21.71 9.15
N GLU A 43 -6.53 -22.13 10.39
CA GLU A 43 -5.60 -21.48 11.33
C GLU A 43 -4.20 -21.33 10.72
N GLU A 44 -3.71 -22.36 10.00
CA GLU A 44 -2.43 -22.32 9.31
C GLU A 44 -2.38 -21.18 8.28
N ARG A 45 -3.46 -20.99 7.51
CA ARG A 45 -3.56 -19.93 6.51
C ARG A 45 -3.60 -18.55 7.16
N VAL A 46 -4.38 -18.38 8.22
CA VAL A 46 -4.44 -17.12 8.98
C VAL A 46 -3.07 -16.78 9.54
N ARG A 47 -2.36 -17.73 10.16
CA ARG A 47 -1.01 -17.53 10.67
C ARG A 47 -0.04 -17.08 9.59
N GLY A 48 -0.08 -17.70 8.40
CA GLY A 48 0.79 -17.32 7.27
C GLY A 48 0.51 -15.89 6.78
N ILE A 49 -0.74 -15.49 6.70
CA ILE A 49 -1.13 -14.14 6.28
C ILE A 49 -0.69 -13.10 7.33
N LEU A 50 -0.96 -13.35 8.62
CA LEU A 50 -0.57 -12.43 9.69
C LEU A 50 0.95 -12.30 9.81
N ASP A 51 1.67 -13.41 9.66
CA ASP A 51 3.15 -13.39 9.67
C ASP A 51 3.71 -12.49 8.56
N MET A 52 3.17 -12.61 7.37
CA MET A 52 3.59 -11.78 6.24
C MET A 52 3.19 -10.31 6.43
N ARG A 53 1.96 -10.01 6.84
CA ARG A 53 1.46 -8.65 7.05
C ARG A 53 2.26 -7.90 8.12
N PHE A 54 2.38 -8.48 9.31
CA PHE A 54 3.10 -7.84 10.40
C PHE A 54 4.61 -7.75 10.14
N GLY A 55 5.18 -8.75 9.46
CA GLY A 55 6.57 -8.70 9.00
C GLY A 55 6.81 -7.56 8.01
N ALA A 56 5.88 -7.35 7.07
CA ALA A 56 5.95 -6.25 6.11
C ALA A 56 5.79 -4.87 6.79
N ILE A 57 4.82 -4.72 7.70
CA ILE A 57 4.63 -3.48 8.47
C ILE A 57 5.91 -3.09 9.23
N ALA A 58 6.59 -4.07 9.85
CA ALA A 58 7.84 -3.83 10.57
C ALA A 58 8.96 -3.27 9.68
N VAL A 59 8.97 -3.64 8.40
CA VAL A 59 9.98 -3.18 7.42
C VAL A 59 9.54 -1.88 6.76
N ASP A 60 8.30 -1.79 6.35
CA ASP A 60 7.82 -0.69 5.49
C ASP A 60 7.51 0.58 6.27
N THR A 61 7.09 0.49 7.54
CA THR A 61 6.86 1.68 8.37
C THR A 61 8.11 2.56 8.48
N PRO A 62 9.30 2.05 8.85
CA PRO A 62 10.51 2.86 8.85
C PRO A 62 10.92 3.32 7.44
N ARG A 63 10.66 2.54 6.40
CA ARG A 63 10.98 2.92 5.02
C ARG A 63 10.16 4.11 4.54
N SER A 64 8.90 4.22 4.96
CA SER A 64 8.03 5.32 4.57
C SER A 64 8.54 6.69 5.07
N GLU A 65 9.26 6.71 6.17
CA GLU A 65 9.90 7.93 6.69
C GLU A 65 11.03 8.44 5.76
N LEU A 66 11.53 7.58 4.87
CA LEU A 66 12.56 7.91 3.89
C LEU A 66 11.98 8.34 2.54
N TRP A 67 10.66 8.35 2.39
CA TRP A 67 10.04 8.81 1.15
C TRP A 67 10.29 10.29 0.94
N HIS A 68 10.85 10.58 -0.21
CA HIS A 68 11.12 11.93 -0.64
C HIS A 68 10.62 12.14 -2.06
N THR A 69 9.89 13.22 -2.26
CA THR A 69 9.48 13.67 -3.59
C THR A 69 10.23 14.97 -3.89
N PRO A 70 11.15 14.97 -4.86
CA PRO A 70 11.85 16.19 -5.25
C PRO A 70 10.90 17.18 -5.93
N ASP A 71 11.20 18.46 -5.87
CA ASP A 71 10.42 19.53 -6.49
C ASP A 71 10.30 19.40 -8.03
N THR A 72 11.09 18.49 -8.61
CA THR A 72 11.05 18.17 -10.05
C THR A 72 9.93 17.20 -10.43
N ILE A 73 9.21 16.65 -9.46
CA ILE A 73 8.16 15.67 -9.66
C ILE A 73 6.86 16.14 -9.01
N ASP A 74 5.79 16.09 -9.79
CA ASP A 74 4.43 16.25 -9.30
C ASP A 74 3.84 14.87 -8.99
N VAL A 75 3.20 14.74 -7.83
CA VAL A 75 2.48 13.52 -7.45
C VAL A 75 1.01 13.84 -7.28
N ILE A 76 0.16 13.12 -8.00
CA ILE A 76 -1.30 13.18 -7.84
C ILE A 76 -1.71 11.87 -7.18
N GLU A 77 -2.08 11.97 -5.91
CA GLU A 77 -2.39 10.82 -5.07
C GLU A 77 -3.87 10.47 -5.11
N ASP A 78 -4.18 9.20 -4.78
CA ASP A 78 -5.53 8.71 -4.53
C ASP A 78 -6.49 8.82 -5.72
N ILE A 79 -6.01 8.57 -6.93
CA ILE A 79 -6.84 8.57 -8.13
C ILE A 79 -7.65 7.26 -8.18
N PRO A 80 -8.99 7.31 -8.11
CA PRO A 80 -9.79 6.10 -8.24
C PRO A 80 -9.82 5.62 -9.69
N TYR A 81 -9.50 4.36 -9.92
CA TYR A 81 -9.60 3.72 -11.24
C TYR A 81 -10.83 2.81 -11.39
N LEU A 82 -11.57 2.58 -10.31
CA LEU A 82 -12.89 1.95 -10.32
C LEU A 82 -13.90 2.82 -9.56
N PRO A 83 -15.21 2.66 -9.84
CA PRO A 83 -16.27 3.51 -9.24
C PRO A 83 -16.38 3.41 -7.71
N ASP A 84 -15.92 2.32 -7.11
CA ASP A 84 -15.91 2.08 -5.68
C ASP A 84 -14.56 2.45 -5.02
N GLY A 85 -13.60 2.91 -5.82
CA GLY A 85 -12.34 3.44 -5.33
C GLY A 85 -12.52 4.80 -4.66
N GLY A 86 -11.83 5.00 -3.56
CA GLY A 86 -11.86 6.25 -2.82
C GLY A 86 -12.16 6.07 -1.34
N TYR A 87 -11.99 7.17 -0.62
CA TYR A 87 -12.32 7.24 0.80
C TYR A 87 -13.72 7.86 0.95
N ASP A 88 -14.45 7.44 1.99
CA ASP A 88 -15.77 8.00 2.35
C ASP A 88 -16.84 7.85 1.25
N THR A 89 -16.82 6.77 0.50
CA THR A 89 -17.86 6.46 -0.49
C THR A 89 -19.07 5.78 0.17
N GLU A 90 -20.25 5.86 -0.45
CA GLU A 90 -21.44 5.13 0.03
C GLU A 90 -21.23 3.60 0.05
N ALA A 91 -20.35 3.08 -0.80
CA ALA A 91 -19.98 1.66 -0.86
C ALA A 91 -18.90 1.27 0.18
N GLY A 92 -18.40 2.23 0.96
CA GLY A 92 -17.29 2.05 1.87
C GLY A 92 -15.97 2.56 1.30
N GLN A 93 -14.90 2.33 2.05
CA GLN A 93 -13.56 2.74 1.64
C GLN A 93 -12.86 1.58 0.94
N CYS A 94 -12.51 1.74 -0.32
CA CYS A 94 -11.78 0.73 -1.08
C CYS A 94 -10.43 1.28 -1.55
N ARG A 95 -9.39 1.09 -0.76
CA ARG A 95 -8.02 1.46 -1.10
C ARG A 95 -7.44 0.65 -2.25
N GLY A 96 -7.95 -0.57 -2.45
CA GLY A 96 -7.53 -1.45 -3.53
C GLY A 96 -7.84 -0.91 -4.93
N HIS A 97 -8.65 0.14 -5.03
CA HIS A 97 -9.01 0.74 -6.31
C HIS A 97 -8.47 2.16 -6.47
N LEU A 98 -7.37 2.47 -5.79
CA LEU A 98 -6.66 3.74 -5.89
C LEU A 98 -5.28 3.55 -6.50
N LEU A 99 -4.83 4.54 -7.25
CA LEU A 99 -3.47 4.65 -7.76
C LEU A 99 -2.91 6.06 -7.52
N ASP A 100 -1.60 6.17 -7.60
CA ASP A 100 -0.90 7.45 -7.63
C ASP A 100 -0.29 7.68 -9.01
N LEU A 101 -0.25 8.94 -9.44
CA LEU A 101 0.38 9.35 -10.68
C LEU A 101 1.58 10.24 -10.37
N TYR A 102 2.74 9.85 -10.85
CA TYR A 102 4.00 10.58 -10.74
C TYR A 102 4.36 11.16 -12.10
N LEU A 103 4.56 12.47 -12.17
CA LEU A 103 4.86 13.21 -13.40
C LEU A 103 6.09 14.11 -13.22
N PRO A 104 6.93 14.25 -14.25
CA PRO A 104 7.90 15.34 -14.26
C PRO A 104 7.20 16.68 -14.08
N HIS A 105 7.73 17.54 -13.20
CA HIS A 105 7.21 18.90 -13.04
C HIS A 105 7.15 19.60 -14.40
N ASP A 106 6.10 20.39 -14.63
CA ASP A 106 5.82 21.03 -15.92
C ASP A 106 5.46 20.09 -17.10
N ALA A 107 5.38 18.77 -16.92
CA ALA A 107 4.97 17.89 -18.00
C ALA A 107 3.57 18.22 -18.52
N VAL A 108 2.67 18.61 -17.63
CA VAL A 108 1.30 19.04 -17.95
C VAL A 108 1.30 20.40 -18.67
N LEU A 109 2.30 21.26 -18.40
CA LEU A 109 2.41 22.61 -18.99
C LEU A 109 3.10 22.59 -20.35
N ARG A 110 3.84 21.54 -20.67
CA ARG A 110 4.50 21.37 -21.98
C ARG A 110 3.50 20.81 -22.98
N CYS A 111 2.51 21.63 -23.34
CA CYS A 111 1.52 21.29 -24.38
C CYS A 111 2.18 20.66 -25.61
N GLY A 112 1.80 19.43 -25.93
CA GLY A 112 2.18 18.74 -27.15
C GLY A 112 3.25 17.65 -26.99
N HIS A 113 3.77 17.41 -25.82
CA HIS A 113 4.65 16.26 -25.55
C HIS A 113 3.85 15.10 -24.95
N THR A 114 3.87 13.97 -25.63
CA THR A 114 3.43 12.70 -25.07
C THR A 114 4.56 12.11 -24.24
N LEU A 115 4.28 11.78 -22.98
CA LEU A 115 5.20 11.03 -22.15
C LEU A 115 5.01 9.54 -22.37
N PRO A 116 6.08 8.74 -22.34
CA PRO A 116 5.92 7.31 -22.21
C PRO A 116 5.27 6.99 -20.86
N VAL A 117 4.40 5.98 -20.86
CA VAL A 117 3.66 5.57 -19.67
C VAL A 117 4.31 4.32 -19.08
N TYR A 118 4.47 4.30 -17.77
CA TYR A 118 4.85 3.12 -17.02
C TYR A 118 3.77 2.83 -15.98
N ILE A 119 3.34 1.59 -15.89
CA ILE A 119 2.37 1.14 -14.88
C ILE A 119 3.10 0.22 -13.92
N ASP A 120 3.18 0.63 -12.66
CA ASP A 120 3.75 -0.16 -11.57
C ASP A 120 2.64 -0.89 -10.82
N ILE A 121 2.73 -2.21 -10.79
CA ILE A 121 1.80 -3.06 -10.06
C ILE A 121 2.58 -3.73 -8.94
N HIS A 122 2.29 -3.34 -7.72
CA HIS A 122 2.99 -3.89 -6.56
C HIS A 122 2.75 -5.40 -6.39
N GLY A 123 3.71 -6.08 -5.80
CA GLY A 123 3.58 -7.46 -5.36
C GLY A 123 2.94 -7.56 -3.98
N GLY A 124 2.81 -8.78 -3.44
CA GLY A 124 2.33 -9.00 -2.06
C GLY A 124 1.59 -10.32 -1.87
N GLY A 125 1.64 -11.22 -2.86
CA GLY A 125 1.07 -12.58 -2.77
C GLY A 125 -0.45 -12.58 -2.54
N PHE A 126 -1.16 -11.56 -2.98
CA PHE A 126 -2.61 -11.37 -2.80
C PHE A 126 -3.06 -11.25 -1.32
N THR A 127 -2.15 -10.87 -0.43
CA THR A 127 -2.46 -10.79 1.01
C THR A 127 -1.94 -9.52 1.65
N TYR A 128 -1.07 -8.79 0.95
CA TYR A 128 -0.48 -7.54 1.41
C TYR A 128 -0.02 -6.71 0.21
N GLY A 129 -0.03 -5.39 0.36
CA GLY A 129 0.50 -4.45 -0.62
C GLY A 129 -0.25 -3.14 -0.57
N TYR A 130 0.34 -2.13 -1.17
CA TYR A 130 -0.23 -0.78 -1.23
C TYR A 130 0.45 -0.01 -2.37
N LYS A 131 -0.23 1.00 -2.88
CA LYS A 131 0.20 1.78 -4.04
C LYS A 131 1.54 2.52 -3.85
N GLU A 132 1.92 2.83 -2.61
CA GLU A 132 3.17 3.52 -2.29
C GLU A 132 4.38 2.59 -2.12
N LEU A 133 4.21 1.28 -2.25
CA LEU A 133 5.27 0.30 -1.97
C LEU A 133 6.56 0.60 -2.75
N ASN A 134 6.43 0.99 -4.00
CA ASN A 134 7.53 1.31 -4.90
C ASN A 134 7.73 2.82 -5.12
N ARG A 135 7.20 3.68 -4.23
CA ARG A 135 7.20 5.15 -4.41
C ARG A 135 8.55 5.72 -4.83
N ASN A 136 9.64 5.34 -4.16
CA ASN A 136 10.97 5.86 -4.49
C ASN A 136 11.41 5.45 -5.92
N PHE A 137 11.10 4.24 -6.33
CA PHE A 137 11.37 3.78 -7.70
C PHE A 137 10.53 4.58 -8.70
N ASN A 138 9.24 4.78 -8.42
CA ASN A 138 8.32 5.51 -9.29
C ASN A 138 8.73 6.97 -9.45
N VAL A 139 9.16 7.62 -8.38
CA VAL A 139 9.73 8.99 -8.42
C VAL A 139 10.96 9.04 -9.32
N HIS A 140 11.93 8.14 -9.14
CA HIS A 140 13.13 8.12 -9.99
C HIS A 140 12.81 7.86 -11.46
N LEU A 141 11.85 6.98 -11.73
CA LEU A 141 11.47 6.71 -13.11
C LEU A 141 10.77 7.93 -13.75
N ALA A 142 9.94 8.64 -12.99
CA ALA A 142 9.34 9.88 -13.44
C ALA A 142 10.39 10.96 -13.74
N GLU A 143 11.46 11.06 -12.94
CA GLU A 143 12.59 11.99 -13.23
C GLU A 143 13.26 11.71 -14.59
N THR A 144 13.17 10.48 -15.10
CA THR A 144 13.69 10.14 -16.42
C THR A 144 12.74 10.49 -17.58
N GLY A 145 11.56 11.04 -17.29
CA GLY A 145 10.61 11.54 -18.27
C GLY A 145 9.42 10.61 -18.55
N PHE A 146 9.11 9.70 -17.66
CA PHE A 146 7.91 8.86 -17.74
C PHE A 146 6.73 9.48 -16.95
N ALA A 147 5.52 9.21 -17.42
CA ALA A 147 4.32 9.25 -16.57
C ALA A 147 4.19 7.88 -15.90
N VAL A 148 4.27 7.84 -14.56
CA VAL A 148 4.28 6.57 -13.79
C VAL A 148 3.01 6.47 -12.97
N PHE A 149 2.32 5.33 -13.10
CA PHE A 149 1.09 5.01 -12.36
C PHE A 149 1.33 3.87 -11.40
#